data_8238531115b1f62e127296958b6cf994
#
_entry.id   8238531115b1f62e127296958b6cf994
#
_cell.length_a   1.000
_cell.length_b   1.000
_cell.length_c   1.000
_cell.angle_alpha   90.00
_cell.angle_beta   90.00
_cell.angle_gamma   90.00
#
_symmetry.space_group_name_H-M   'P 1'
#
loop_
_entity.id
_entity.type
_entity.pdbx_description
1 polymer ?
#
loop_
_entity_poly.entity_id
_entity_poly.type
_entity_poly.pdbx_seq_one_letter_code
_entity_poly.pdbx_strand_id
1 'polypeptide(L)'
;MKTYDSTQTLQGVITKQGLVVMLLGLIGGFGWTFALLGEVRLSPIPITFMESFPGDPARWRSVHIGGLLNGIMAIAFAAILNLFSLTDKKRKFILYSLILTIWGNMAFYICNLFSPNRSLSFGDNALGEANLFGAMGYVLALAAAVALIALVILLLRTPLRGREPKS
;
A
#
# COMPACT_ATOMS: atom_id res chain seq x y z
N MET A 1 17.80 29.63 -12.21
CA MET A 1 17.04 28.40 -12.52
C MET A 1 17.36 27.38 -11.44
N LYS A 2 16.41 27.07 -10.51
CA LYS A 2 16.66 26.10 -9.45
C LYS A 2 16.70 24.72 -10.09
N THR A 3 17.87 24.12 -10.20
CA THR A 3 18.02 22.71 -10.48
C THR A 3 17.44 21.94 -9.29
N TYR A 4 16.19 21.51 -9.40
CA TYR A 4 15.62 20.56 -8.43
C TYR A 4 16.50 19.31 -8.49
N ASP A 5 17.10 18.96 -7.37
CA ASP A 5 17.78 17.67 -7.25
C ASP A 5 16.77 16.57 -7.60
N SER A 6 17.12 15.73 -8.58
CA SER A 6 16.25 14.64 -9.05
C SER A 6 15.80 13.71 -7.92
N THR A 7 16.55 13.64 -6.82
CA THR A 7 16.19 12.89 -5.61
C THR A 7 15.09 13.58 -4.83
N GLN A 8 15.11 14.91 -4.68
CA GLN A 8 14.04 15.67 -3.99
C GLN A 8 12.71 15.56 -4.75
N THR A 9 12.75 15.60 -6.08
CA THR A 9 11.55 15.40 -6.90
C THR A 9 10.98 13.99 -6.69
N LEU A 10 11.83 12.97 -6.67
CA LEU A 10 11.45 11.57 -6.41
C LEU A 10 10.82 11.42 -5.02
N GLN A 11 11.45 11.96 -3.99
CA GLN A 11 10.93 11.98 -2.62
C GLN A 11 9.53 12.62 -2.56
N GLY A 12 9.35 13.76 -3.21
CA GLY A 12 8.07 14.47 -3.26
C GLY A 12 6.96 13.65 -3.92
N VAL A 13 7.26 12.97 -5.02
CA VAL A 13 6.29 12.09 -5.69
C VAL A 13 5.90 10.92 -4.79
N ILE A 14 6.87 10.20 -4.24
CA ILE A 14 6.61 9.03 -3.38
C ILE A 14 5.81 9.44 -2.13
N THR A 15 6.19 10.55 -1.49
CA THR A 15 5.47 11.08 -0.32
C THR A 15 4.00 11.39 -0.63
N LYS A 16 3.72 12.06 -1.75
CA LYS A 16 2.33 12.35 -2.15
C LYS A 16 1.54 11.07 -2.38
N GLN A 17 2.11 10.08 -3.06
CA GLN A 17 1.45 8.78 -3.28
C GLN A 17 1.21 8.06 -1.95
N GLY A 18 2.18 8.09 -1.04
CA GLY A 18 2.02 7.54 0.32
C GLY A 18 0.88 8.19 1.08
N LEU A 19 0.77 9.53 1.03
CA LEU A 19 -0.33 10.28 1.66
C LEU A 19 -1.70 9.92 1.06
N VAL A 20 -1.79 9.72 -0.26
CA VAL A 20 -3.04 9.28 -0.91
C VAL A 20 -3.44 7.89 -0.41
N VAL A 21 -2.51 6.94 -0.36
CA VAL A 21 -2.78 5.58 0.15
C VAL A 21 -3.16 5.61 1.64
N MET A 22 -2.53 6.46 2.46
CA MET A 22 -2.94 6.69 3.86
C MET A 22 -4.37 7.23 3.94
N LEU A 23 -4.73 8.20 3.11
CA LEU A 23 -6.08 8.74 3.07
C LEU A 23 -7.12 7.66 2.75
N LEU A 24 -6.82 6.80 1.76
CA LEU A 24 -7.69 5.65 1.44
C LEU A 24 -7.77 4.67 2.63
N GLY A 25 -6.68 4.44 3.34
CA GLY A 25 -6.67 3.66 4.58
C GLY A 25 -7.54 4.28 5.67
N LEU A 26 -7.48 5.60 5.87
CA LEU A 26 -8.34 6.32 6.82
C LEU A 26 -9.82 6.19 6.45
N ILE A 27 -10.17 6.34 5.17
CA ILE A 27 -11.54 6.11 4.66
C ILE A 27 -11.95 4.66 4.93
N GLY A 28 -11.06 3.69 4.70
CA GLY A 28 -11.29 2.29 5.05
C GLY A 28 -11.57 2.05 6.54
N GLY A 29 -11.08 2.94 7.42
CA GLY A 29 -11.39 2.92 8.86
C GLY A 29 -12.86 3.19 9.16
N PHE A 30 -13.50 4.09 8.42
CA PHE A 30 -14.96 4.26 8.51
C PHE A 30 -15.69 2.99 8.05
N GLY A 31 -15.26 2.40 6.93
CA GLY A 31 -15.81 1.13 6.45
C GLY A 31 -15.67 0.03 7.52
N TRP A 32 -14.52 -0.04 8.21
CA TRP A 32 -14.33 -0.98 9.32
C TRP A 32 -15.28 -0.71 10.49
N THR A 33 -15.45 0.56 10.89
CA THR A 33 -16.38 0.95 11.95
C THR A 33 -17.81 0.56 11.58
N PHE A 34 -18.27 0.88 10.37
CA PHE A 34 -19.61 0.54 9.91
C PHE A 34 -19.83 -0.97 9.79
N ALA A 35 -18.82 -1.71 9.35
CA ALA A 35 -18.89 -3.18 9.32
C ALA A 35 -18.98 -3.81 10.72
N LEU A 36 -18.35 -3.19 11.75
CA LEU A 36 -18.48 -3.62 13.13
C LEU A 36 -19.86 -3.31 13.73
N LEU A 37 -20.42 -2.15 13.36
CA LEU A 37 -21.76 -1.75 13.81
C LEU A 37 -22.87 -2.49 13.05
N GLY A 38 -22.59 -2.98 11.83
CA GLY A 38 -23.57 -3.56 10.92
C GLY A 38 -24.46 -2.52 10.24
N GLU A 39 -24.27 -1.22 10.53
CA GLU A 39 -25.07 -0.11 10.03
C GLU A 39 -24.21 1.13 9.75
N VAL A 40 -24.69 2.04 8.93
CA VAL A 40 -24.08 3.37 8.75
C VAL A 40 -24.80 4.39 9.61
N ARG A 41 -24.22 4.67 10.79
CA ARG A 41 -24.74 5.62 11.76
C ARG A 41 -23.67 6.64 12.15
N LEU A 42 -24.03 7.92 12.15
CA LEU A 42 -23.15 9.01 12.55
C LEU A 42 -23.53 9.48 13.97
N SER A 43 -22.96 8.82 14.98
CA SER A 43 -23.09 9.28 16.38
C SER A 43 -22.37 10.62 16.59
N PRO A 44 -22.93 11.60 17.35
CA PRO A 44 -24.16 11.53 18.14
C PRO A 44 -25.47 11.85 17.38
N ILE A 45 -25.41 12.03 16.06
CA ILE A 45 -26.60 12.34 15.26
C ILE A 45 -27.47 11.08 15.18
N PRO A 46 -28.75 11.12 15.60
CA PRO A 46 -29.62 9.95 15.64
C PRO A 46 -30.20 9.61 14.25
N ILE A 47 -29.34 9.59 13.22
CA ILE A 47 -29.74 9.29 11.85
C ILE A 47 -28.96 8.05 11.40
N THR A 48 -29.69 7.03 10.97
CA THR A 48 -29.14 5.85 10.29
C THR A 48 -29.30 6.05 8.79
N PHE A 49 -28.18 6.09 8.08
CA PHE A 49 -28.15 6.25 6.61
C PHE A 49 -28.31 4.91 5.89
N MET A 50 -27.93 3.81 6.54
CA MET A 50 -28.01 2.46 5.97
C MET A 50 -28.19 1.46 7.13
N GLU A 51 -29.24 0.65 7.07
CA GLU A 51 -29.58 -0.34 8.12
C GLU A 51 -28.73 -1.61 8.05
N SER A 52 -28.03 -1.86 6.94
CA SER A 52 -27.06 -2.94 6.85
C SER A 52 -25.83 -2.50 6.05
N PHE A 53 -24.64 -2.63 6.64
CA PHE A 53 -23.38 -2.32 5.96
C PHE A 53 -22.71 -3.61 5.49
N PRO A 54 -22.36 -3.75 4.20
CA PRO A 54 -21.83 -4.99 3.65
C PRO A 54 -20.37 -5.21 4.03
N GLY A 55 -20.03 -6.48 4.17
CA GLY A 55 -18.64 -6.94 4.28
C GLY A 55 -18.23 -7.39 5.68
N ASP A 56 -17.21 -8.23 5.69
CA ASP A 56 -16.58 -8.76 6.89
C ASP A 56 -15.72 -7.68 7.57
N PRO A 57 -15.92 -7.37 8.87
CA PRO A 57 -15.09 -6.41 9.60
C PRO A 57 -13.59 -6.69 9.51
N ALA A 58 -13.16 -7.96 9.48
CA ALA A 58 -11.74 -8.31 9.38
C ALA A 58 -11.13 -7.90 8.04
N ARG A 59 -11.93 -7.90 6.96
CA ARG A 59 -11.48 -7.45 5.63
C ARG A 59 -11.37 -5.93 5.57
N TRP A 60 -12.35 -5.20 6.10
CA TRP A 60 -12.29 -3.74 6.22
C TRP A 60 -11.12 -3.28 7.10
N ARG A 61 -10.83 -4.02 8.18
CA ARG A 61 -9.63 -3.78 8.99
C ARG A 61 -8.35 -3.90 8.16
N SER A 62 -8.27 -4.85 7.22
CA SER A 62 -7.12 -4.99 6.33
C SER A 62 -6.96 -3.78 5.40
N VAL A 63 -8.06 -3.22 4.87
CA VAL A 63 -8.03 -1.97 4.08
C VAL A 63 -7.49 -0.82 4.92
N HIS A 64 -8.00 -0.65 6.14
CA HIS A 64 -7.60 0.43 7.05
C HIS A 64 -6.13 0.31 7.44
N ILE A 65 -5.77 -0.77 8.12
CA ILE A 65 -4.40 -0.95 8.65
C ILE A 65 -3.39 -1.09 7.51
N GLY A 66 -3.73 -1.86 6.48
CA GLY A 66 -2.86 -2.05 5.32
C GLY A 66 -2.61 -0.75 4.55
N GLY A 67 -3.64 0.07 4.35
CA GLY A 67 -3.52 1.39 3.72
C GLY A 67 -2.61 2.33 4.52
N LEU A 68 -2.80 2.41 5.85
CA LEU A 68 -1.94 3.22 6.72
C LEU A 68 -0.49 2.75 6.69
N LEU A 69 -0.23 1.45 6.86
CA LEU A 69 1.13 0.91 6.87
C LEU A 69 1.84 1.09 5.53
N ASN A 70 1.16 0.87 4.40
CA ASN A 70 1.75 1.09 3.08
C ASN A 70 2.06 2.57 2.82
N GLY A 71 1.18 3.48 3.25
CA GLY A 71 1.44 4.92 3.14
C GLY A 71 2.62 5.37 4.01
N ILE A 72 2.67 4.95 5.28
CA ILE A 72 3.80 5.22 6.19
C ILE A 72 5.09 4.64 5.62
N MET A 73 5.08 3.40 5.12
CA MET A 73 6.22 2.76 4.50
C MET A 73 6.75 3.58 3.31
N ALA A 74 5.87 4.04 2.42
CA ALA A 74 6.28 4.86 1.28
C ALA A 74 6.95 6.17 1.73
N ILE A 75 6.38 6.86 2.72
CA ILE A 75 6.94 8.09 3.28
C ILE A 75 8.29 7.82 3.96
N ALA A 76 8.41 6.73 4.71
CA ALA A 76 9.66 6.33 5.35
C ALA A 76 10.77 6.05 4.32
N PHE A 77 10.46 5.30 3.24
CA PHE A 77 11.41 5.11 2.15
C PHE A 77 11.80 6.44 1.51
N ALA A 78 10.83 7.32 1.20
CA ALA A 78 11.11 8.63 0.64
C ALA A 78 12.08 9.43 1.53
N ALA A 79 11.89 9.43 2.84
CA ALA A 79 12.69 10.18 3.78
C ALA A 79 14.18 9.75 3.79
N ILE A 80 14.46 8.48 3.56
CA ILE A 80 15.83 7.93 3.64
C ILE A 80 16.58 7.92 2.30
N LEU A 81 15.92 8.23 1.16
CA LEU A 81 16.55 8.11 -0.17
C LEU A 81 17.79 8.98 -0.35
N ASN A 82 17.86 10.12 0.32
CA ASN A 82 19.00 11.03 0.26
C ASN A 82 20.26 10.48 0.98
N LEU A 83 20.10 9.44 1.78
CA LEU A 83 21.23 8.76 2.43
C LEU A 83 22.02 7.85 1.48
N PHE A 84 21.46 7.54 0.30
CA PHE A 84 22.04 6.60 -0.63
C PHE A 84 22.62 7.28 -1.88
N SER A 85 23.70 6.69 -2.42
CA SER A 85 24.28 7.09 -3.70
C SER A 85 23.48 6.48 -4.86
N LEU A 86 22.49 7.22 -5.36
CA LEU A 86 21.53 6.75 -6.34
C LEU A 86 21.85 7.24 -7.76
N THR A 87 21.98 6.31 -8.70
CA THR A 87 21.97 6.62 -10.15
C THR A 87 20.54 6.82 -10.63
N ASP A 88 20.36 7.44 -11.81
CA ASP A 88 19.04 7.65 -12.41
C ASP A 88 18.27 6.35 -12.66
N LYS A 89 18.97 5.29 -13.04
CA LYS A 89 18.36 3.96 -13.20
C LYS A 89 17.81 3.43 -11.87
N LYS A 90 18.59 3.57 -10.79
CA LYS A 90 18.15 3.18 -9.43
C LYS A 90 16.96 4.00 -8.97
N ARG A 91 16.95 5.33 -9.20
CA ARG A 91 15.83 6.22 -8.86
C ARG A 91 14.53 5.79 -9.55
N LYS A 92 14.58 5.52 -10.86
CA LYS A 92 13.42 5.02 -11.61
C LYS A 92 12.92 3.68 -11.06
N PHE A 93 13.84 2.74 -10.82
CA PHE A 93 13.48 1.44 -10.25
C PHE A 93 12.80 1.59 -8.88
N ILE A 94 13.34 2.42 -7.98
CA ILE A 94 12.78 2.69 -6.66
C ILE A 94 11.36 3.27 -6.80
N LEU A 95 11.18 4.27 -7.69
CA LEU A 95 9.87 4.87 -7.92
C LEU A 95 8.83 3.84 -8.33
N TYR A 96 9.11 3.08 -9.41
CA TYR A 96 8.15 2.11 -9.92
C TYR A 96 7.88 0.96 -8.93
N SER A 97 8.92 0.49 -8.22
CA SER A 97 8.75 -0.55 -7.21
C SER A 97 7.88 -0.08 -6.05
N LEU A 98 8.09 1.13 -5.52
CA LEU A 98 7.26 1.67 -4.45
C LEU A 98 5.82 1.92 -4.90
N ILE A 99 5.62 2.51 -6.08
CA ILE A 99 4.27 2.73 -6.64
C ILE A 99 3.55 1.39 -6.82
N LEU A 100 4.20 0.41 -7.44
CA LEU A 100 3.62 -0.93 -7.60
C LEU A 100 3.29 -1.57 -6.24
N THR A 101 4.18 -1.43 -5.26
CA THR A 101 3.97 -2.00 -3.92
C THR A 101 2.76 -1.40 -3.23
N ILE A 102 2.70 -0.07 -3.09
CA ILE A 102 1.63 0.56 -2.30
C ILE A 102 0.26 0.46 -2.97
N TRP A 103 0.20 0.62 -4.29
CA TRP A 103 -1.05 0.51 -5.05
C TRP A 103 -1.46 -0.94 -5.29
N GLY A 104 -0.51 -1.84 -5.53
CA GLY A 104 -0.77 -3.28 -5.65
C GLY A 104 -1.34 -3.85 -4.34
N ASN A 105 -0.76 -3.49 -3.21
CA ASN A 105 -1.30 -3.87 -1.90
C ASN A 105 -2.66 -3.23 -1.62
N MET A 106 -2.85 -1.95 -1.96
CA MET A 106 -4.15 -1.30 -1.77
C MET A 106 -5.25 -1.96 -2.61
N ALA A 107 -4.96 -2.26 -3.87
CA ALA A 107 -5.88 -2.99 -4.75
C ALA A 107 -6.15 -4.42 -4.24
N PHE A 108 -5.12 -5.13 -3.72
CA PHE A 108 -5.31 -6.40 -3.04
C PHE A 108 -6.30 -6.30 -1.86
N TYR A 109 -6.15 -5.31 -0.98
CA TYR A 109 -7.07 -5.14 0.16
C TYR A 109 -8.50 -4.87 -0.30
N ILE A 110 -8.68 -4.08 -1.37
CA ILE A 110 -10.01 -3.81 -1.95
C ILE A 110 -10.59 -5.08 -2.59
N CYS A 111 -9.81 -5.82 -3.39
CA CYS A 111 -10.24 -7.09 -3.97
C CYS A 111 -10.64 -8.11 -2.89
N ASN A 112 -9.92 -8.13 -1.77
CA ASN A 112 -10.21 -9.00 -0.63
C ASN A 112 -11.60 -8.76 -0.02
N LEU A 113 -12.17 -7.56 -0.12
CA LEU A 113 -13.55 -7.29 0.33
C LEU A 113 -14.58 -8.17 -0.40
N PHE A 114 -14.31 -8.51 -1.66
CA PHE A 114 -15.22 -9.21 -2.57
C PHE A 114 -14.79 -10.65 -2.87
N SER A 115 -13.74 -11.16 -2.21
CA SER A 115 -13.15 -12.46 -2.50
C SER A 115 -13.35 -13.45 -1.34
N PRO A 116 -14.14 -14.53 -1.50
CA PRO A 116 -14.31 -15.54 -0.46
C PRO A 116 -12.99 -16.17 -0.03
N ASN A 117 -12.08 -16.48 -0.96
CA ASN A 117 -10.76 -17.07 -0.72
C ASN A 117 -9.71 -16.05 -0.22
N ARG A 118 -10.13 -14.83 0.14
CA ARG A 118 -9.30 -13.73 0.63
C ARG A 118 -8.16 -13.29 -0.28
N SER A 119 -8.28 -13.55 -1.57
CA SER A 119 -7.27 -13.22 -2.58
C SER A 119 -5.88 -13.83 -2.28
N LEU A 120 -5.84 -15.02 -1.66
CA LEU A 120 -4.60 -15.69 -1.29
C LEU A 120 -4.17 -16.78 -2.29
N SER A 121 -5.01 -17.07 -3.28
CA SER A 121 -4.74 -18.08 -4.32
C SER A 121 -5.56 -17.79 -5.57
N PHE A 122 -5.14 -18.38 -6.71
CA PHE A 122 -5.96 -18.38 -7.93
C PHE A 122 -7.20 -19.28 -7.83
N GLY A 123 -7.04 -20.41 -7.17
CA GLY A 123 -8.10 -21.40 -6.99
C GLY A 123 -8.74 -21.30 -5.61
N ASP A 124 -9.66 -22.23 -5.35
CA ASP A 124 -10.26 -22.42 -4.04
C ASP A 124 -9.20 -22.70 -2.98
N ASN A 125 -9.47 -22.31 -1.76
CA ASN A 125 -8.60 -22.62 -0.62
C ASN A 125 -9.44 -22.85 0.65
N ALA A 126 -8.78 -23.09 1.77
CA ALA A 126 -9.42 -23.38 3.05
C ALA A 126 -10.34 -22.23 3.56
N LEU A 127 -10.27 -21.03 2.97
CA LEU A 127 -11.04 -19.86 3.38
C LEU A 127 -12.29 -19.67 2.51
N GLY A 128 -12.33 -20.24 1.30
CA GLY A 128 -13.48 -20.15 0.41
C GLY A 128 -13.17 -20.36 -1.06
N GLU A 129 -14.21 -20.21 -1.87
CA GLU A 129 -14.16 -20.37 -3.31
C GLU A 129 -13.40 -19.23 -4.02
N ALA A 130 -12.79 -19.58 -5.14
CA ALA A 130 -12.12 -18.60 -5.99
C ALA A 130 -13.14 -17.78 -6.80
N ASN A 131 -12.78 -16.53 -7.02
CA ASN A 131 -13.49 -15.65 -7.96
C ASN A 131 -12.50 -14.70 -8.65
N LEU A 132 -13.01 -13.90 -9.57
CA LEU A 132 -12.19 -12.94 -10.32
C LEU A 132 -11.46 -11.95 -9.39
N PHE A 133 -12.13 -11.42 -8.37
CA PHE A 133 -11.50 -10.52 -7.39
C PHE A 133 -10.37 -11.21 -6.62
N GLY A 134 -10.58 -12.49 -6.25
CA GLY A 134 -9.55 -13.31 -5.62
C GLY A 134 -8.29 -13.44 -6.48
N ALA A 135 -8.46 -13.80 -7.74
CA ALA A 135 -7.36 -13.95 -8.68
C ALA A 135 -6.63 -12.61 -8.94
N MET A 136 -7.36 -11.52 -9.17
CA MET A 136 -6.78 -10.19 -9.37
C MET A 136 -5.99 -9.73 -8.15
N GLY A 137 -6.58 -9.82 -6.96
CA GLY A 137 -5.93 -9.43 -5.71
C GLY A 137 -4.66 -10.23 -5.45
N TYR A 138 -4.69 -11.55 -5.70
CA TYR A 138 -3.51 -12.42 -5.56
C TYR A 138 -2.34 -11.98 -6.45
N VAL A 139 -2.60 -11.74 -7.75
CA VAL A 139 -1.56 -11.29 -8.69
C VAL A 139 -0.96 -9.95 -8.25
N LEU A 140 -1.80 -9.01 -7.87
CA LEU A 140 -1.36 -7.68 -7.45
C LEU A 140 -0.53 -7.73 -6.15
N ALA A 141 -0.96 -8.54 -5.18
CA ALA A 141 -0.20 -8.76 -3.94
C ALA A 141 1.16 -9.41 -4.21
N LEU A 142 1.20 -10.44 -5.08
CA LEU A 142 2.44 -11.12 -5.43
C LEU A 142 3.41 -10.16 -6.14
N ALA A 143 2.93 -9.40 -7.12
CA ALA A 143 3.75 -8.41 -7.83
C ALA A 143 4.27 -7.33 -6.86
N ALA A 144 3.43 -6.83 -5.96
CA ALA A 144 3.81 -5.87 -4.92
C ALA A 144 4.89 -6.43 -3.98
N ALA A 145 4.74 -7.67 -3.53
CA ALA A 145 5.71 -8.32 -2.65
C ALA A 145 7.07 -8.51 -3.33
N VAL A 146 7.09 -8.99 -4.57
CA VAL A 146 8.33 -9.16 -5.36
C VAL A 146 9.01 -7.81 -5.58
N ALA A 147 8.25 -6.77 -5.94
CA ALA A 147 8.77 -5.42 -6.15
C ALA A 147 9.40 -4.85 -4.86
N LEU A 148 8.75 -5.04 -3.71
CA LEU A 148 9.27 -4.56 -2.43
C LEU A 148 10.53 -5.31 -2.02
N ILE A 149 10.56 -6.63 -2.15
CA ILE A 149 11.76 -7.44 -1.87
C ILE A 149 12.93 -6.98 -2.75
N ALA A 150 12.71 -6.82 -4.06
CA ALA A 150 13.73 -6.36 -4.99
C ALA A 150 14.24 -4.95 -4.64
N LEU A 151 13.34 -4.04 -4.23
CA LEU A 151 13.69 -2.71 -3.76
C LEU A 151 14.57 -2.75 -2.51
N VAL A 152 14.19 -3.53 -1.51
CA VAL A 152 14.97 -3.65 -0.26
C VAL A 152 16.36 -4.21 -0.55
N ILE A 153 16.46 -5.25 -1.38
CA ILE A 153 17.76 -5.82 -1.81
C ILE A 153 18.60 -4.76 -2.54
N LEU A 154 17.99 -3.97 -3.44
CA LEU A 154 18.69 -2.88 -4.12
C LEU A 154 19.28 -1.87 -3.13
N LEU A 155 18.49 -1.43 -2.15
CA LEU A 155 18.95 -0.44 -1.16
C LEU A 155 20.05 -1.02 -0.26
N LEU A 156 19.92 -2.27 0.19
CA LEU A 156 20.97 -2.94 0.98
C LEU A 156 22.31 -3.03 0.24
N ARG A 157 22.29 -3.15 -1.09
CA ARG A 157 23.49 -3.19 -1.94
C ARG A 157 23.93 -1.81 -2.43
N THR A 158 23.22 -0.75 -2.09
CA THR A 158 23.57 0.61 -2.55
C THR A 158 24.42 1.31 -1.46
N PRO A 159 25.60 1.86 -1.81
CA PRO A 159 26.45 2.55 -0.85
C PRO A 159 25.74 3.78 -0.27
N LEU A 160 26.02 4.06 0.99
CA LEU A 160 25.59 5.30 1.63
C LEU A 160 26.40 6.47 1.07
N ARG A 161 25.76 7.62 0.95
CA ARG A 161 26.40 8.86 0.49
C ARG A 161 27.49 9.28 1.49
N GLY A 162 28.68 9.58 1.00
CA GLY A 162 29.83 9.99 1.85
C GLY A 162 30.65 8.85 2.44
N ARG A 163 30.31 7.59 2.19
CA ARG A 163 31.21 6.44 2.41
C ARG A 163 31.85 6.05 1.08
N GLU A 164 32.93 6.76 0.67
CA GLU A 164 33.80 6.22 -0.35
C GLU A 164 34.50 4.97 0.22
N PRO A 165 34.63 3.89 -0.58
CA PRO A 165 35.47 2.76 -0.17
C PRO A 165 36.88 3.31 0.05
N LYS A 166 37.43 3.14 1.25
CA LYS A 166 38.86 3.39 1.45
C LYS A 166 39.59 2.45 0.50
N SER A 167 40.24 3.04 -0.50
CA SER A 167 41.16 2.36 -1.44
C SER A 167 42.27 1.68 -0.70
#